data_760e0a7d7d1bfdb3b029bb29b11b98dd
#
_entry.id   760e0a7d7d1bfdb3b029bb29b11b98dd
#
_cell.length_a   1.000
_cell.length_b   1.000
_cell.length_c   1.000
_cell.angle_alpha   90.00
_cell.angle_beta   90.00
_cell.angle_gamma   90.00
#
_symmetry.space_group_name_H-M   'P 1'
#
loop_
_entity.id
_entity.type
_entity.pdbx_description
1 polymer ?
#
loop_
_entity_poly.entity_id
_entity_poly.type
_entity_poly.pdbx_seq_one_letter_code
_entity_poly.pdbx_strand_id
1 'polypeptide(L)'
;LSGELLRCAPGTEVEVAAAIAPEGEYAELAGRLEGGVILVGERASRTPGLLSEVVRLAQRCKARIQWVPRRAGERGGLEAGLLPGLLPFGRPVSSADARESLAWGEIPATRGLDASQMLEAATDGRVKALVVGGVDLRDFDDPAAVRKALDQVDFLVSLEVRRSEVTDRADVILPVAPPLEKNGTFINWEGRLRPFGQAIASRAQTDRLVFDALAREFGVDLGLSDLVS
;
A
#
# COMPACT_ATOMS: atom_id res chain seq x y z
N LEU A 1 -16.18 -23.65 11.51
CA LEU A 1 -16.77 -22.31 11.33
C LEU A 1 -18.21 -22.49 10.89
N SER A 2 -19.15 -22.03 11.70
CA SER A 2 -20.59 -22.05 11.43
C SER A 2 -21.02 -20.68 10.86
N GLY A 3 -20.63 -20.41 9.62
CA GLY A 3 -21.01 -19.18 8.91
C GLY A 3 -22.12 -19.47 7.89
N GLU A 4 -22.90 -18.47 7.58
CA GLU A 4 -23.83 -18.45 6.46
C GLU A 4 -23.14 -17.89 5.22
N LEU A 5 -23.33 -18.50 4.06
CA LEU A 5 -22.74 -18.09 2.79
C LEU A 5 -23.79 -17.40 1.94
N LEU A 6 -23.63 -16.09 1.72
CA LEU A 6 -24.35 -15.38 0.67
C LEU A 6 -23.56 -15.49 -0.64
N ARG A 7 -24.16 -16.14 -1.64
CA ARG A 7 -23.58 -16.28 -2.97
C ARG A 7 -24.02 -15.13 -3.85
N CYS A 8 -23.07 -14.54 -4.57
CA CYS A 8 -23.36 -13.55 -5.60
C CYS A 8 -22.52 -13.84 -6.86
N ALA A 9 -22.94 -13.33 -7.98
CA ALA A 9 -22.14 -13.37 -9.18
C ALA A 9 -20.92 -12.43 -9.01
N PRO A 10 -19.74 -12.77 -9.55
CA PRO A 10 -18.60 -11.87 -9.53
C PRO A 10 -18.95 -10.50 -10.12
N GLY A 11 -18.64 -9.43 -9.39
CA GLY A 11 -18.96 -8.05 -9.78
C GLY A 11 -20.29 -7.52 -9.25
N THR A 12 -21.14 -8.36 -8.64
CA THR A 12 -22.42 -7.94 -8.04
C THR A 12 -22.38 -7.84 -6.50
N GLU A 13 -21.19 -7.82 -5.94
CA GLU A 13 -20.98 -7.74 -4.49
C GLU A 13 -21.51 -6.42 -3.91
N VAL A 14 -21.53 -5.37 -4.73
CA VAL A 14 -22.04 -4.03 -4.33
C VAL A 14 -23.54 -4.10 -4.09
N GLU A 15 -24.30 -4.75 -4.98
CA GLU A 15 -25.74 -4.91 -4.89
C GLU A 15 -26.11 -5.74 -3.67
N VAL A 16 -25.39 -6.84 -3.42
CA VAL A 16 -25.60 -7.67 -2.24
C VAL A 16 -25.31 -6.91 -0.96
N ALA A 17 -24.20 -6.16 -0.90
CA ALA A 17 -23.88 -5.33 0.25
C ALA A 17 -24.92 -4.22 0.48
N ALA A 18 -25.45 -3.63 -0.58
CA ALA A 18 -26.51 -2.63 -0.51
C ALA A 18 -27.85 -3.21 -0.01
N ALA A 19 -28.17 -4.45 -0.40
CA ALA A 19 -29.38 -5.15 0.03
C ALA A 19 -29.37 -5.55 1.53
N ILE A 20 -28.19 -5.52 2.18
CA ILE A 20 -28.09 -5.69 3.65
C ILE A 20 -28.46 -4.35 4.32
N ALA A 21 -29.71 -4.16 4.55
CA ALA A 21 -30.27 -2.95 5.16
C ALA A 21 -31.46 -3.32 6.06
N PRO A 22 -31.83 -2.47 7.06
CA PRO A 22 -32.96 -2.76 7.97
C PRO A 22 -34.29 -3.05 7.27
N GLU A 23 -34.51 -2.46 6.10
CA GLU A 23 -35.72 -2.65 5.28
C GLU A 23 -35.39 -3.36 3.95
N GLY A 24 -34.21 -3.97 3.82
CA GLY A 24 -33.74 -4.67 2.62
C GLY A 24 -34.05 -6.15 2.59
N GLU A 25 -33.67 -6.80 1.50
CA GLU A 25 -33.79 -8.25 1.30
C GLU A 25 -33.12 -9.05 2.43
N TYR A 26 -32.02 -8.53 2.99
CA TYR A 26 -31.26 -9.16 4.06
C TYR A 26 -31.40 -8.41 5.40
N ALA A 27 -32.62 -7.99 5.76
CA ALA A 27 -32.89 -7.24 6.99
C ALA A 27 -32.46 -8.00 8.28
N GLU A 28 -32.66 -9.30 8.33
CA GLU A 28 -32.22 -10.13 9.46
C GLU A 28 -30.70 -10.08 9.63
N LEU A 29 -29.95 -10.16 8.53
CA LEU A 29 -28.50 -10.07 8.55
C LEU A 29 -28.05 -8.66 8.98
N ALA A 30 -28.73 -7.61 8.53
CA ALA A 30 -28.45 -6.24 8.97
C ALA A 30 -28.62 -6.09 10.49
N GLY A 31 -29.66 -6.68 11.08
CA GLY A 31 -29.85 -6.72 12.53
C GLY A 31 -28.74 -7.48 13.27
N ARG A 32 -28.26 -8.59 12.72
CA ARG A 32 -27.16 -9.38 13.29
C ARG A 32 -25.81 -8.66 13.20
N LEU A 33 -25.65 -7.70 12.28
CA LEU A 33 -24.44 -6.88 12.12
C LEU A 33 -24.41 -5.69 13.08
N GLU A 34 -25.50 -5.33 13.76
CA GLU A 34 -25.52 -4.17 14.65
C GLU A 34 -24.46 -4.32 15.77
N GLY A 35 -23.56 -3.34 15.85
CA GLY A 35 -22.42 -3.34 16.80
C GLY A 35 -21.32 -4.36 16.47
N GLY A 36 -21.47 -5.11 15.39
CA GLY A 36 -20.52 -6.13 14.93
C GLY A 36 -19.31 -5.57 14.22
N VAL A 37 -18.56 -6.46 13.56
CA VAL A 37 -17.36 -6.13 12.77
C VAL A 37 -17.51 -6.71 11.36
N ILE A 38 -17.32 -5.85 10.36
CA ILE A 38 -17.26 -6.24 8.95
C ILE A 38 -15.78 -6.42 8.60
N LEU A 39 -15.39 -7.67 8.31
CA LEU A 39 -14.04 -7.97 7.84
C LEU A 39 -13.98 -7.80 6.32
N VAL A 40 -13.12 -6.92 5.85
CA VAL A 40 -12.97 -6.61 4.43
C VAL A 40 -11.64 -7.16 3.94
N GLY A 41 -11.69 -8.14 3.06
CA GLY A 41 -10.50 -8.68 2.40
C GLY A 41 -10.04 -7.81 1.21
N GLU A 42 -8.79 -7.98 0.82
CA GLU A 42 -8.16 -7.21 -0.26
C GLU A 42 -8.92 -7.30 -1.60
N ARG A 43 -9.55 -8.44 -1.89
CA ARG A 43 -10.31 -8.62 -3.14
C ARG A 43 -11.48 -7.64 -3.31
N ALA A 44 -11.99 -7.08 -2.21
CA ALA A 44 -13.05 -6.08 -2.27
C ALA A 44 -12.65 -4.84 -3.08
N SER A 45 -11.36 -4.51 -3.16
CA SER A 45 -10.85 -3.41 -3.96
C SER A 45 -10.98 -3.62 -5.48
N ARG A 46 -11.14 -4.88 -5.92
CA ARG A 46 -11.28 -5.22 -7.34
C ARG A 46 -12.69 -4.98 -7.89
N THR A 47 -13.70 -4.87 -7.02
CA THR A 47 -15.06 -4.54 -7.42
C THR A 47 -15.29 -3.05 -7.26
N PRO A 48 -15.45 -2.29 -8.36
CA PRO A 48 -15.67 -0.84 -8.28
C PRO A 48 -16.86 -0.50 -7.39
N GLY A 49 -16.66 0.44 -6.45
CA GLY A 49 -17.70 0.90 -5.54
C GLY A 49 -17.90 0.04 -4.27
N LEU A 50 -17.38 -1.19 -4.21
CA LEU A 50 -17.63 -2.08 -3.06
C LEU A 50 -17.07 -1.51 -1.74
N LEU A 51 -15.87 -0.94 -1.73
CA LEU A 51 -15.32 -0.35 -0.51
C LEU A 51 -16.18 0.82 0.00
N SER A 52 -16.70 1.65 -0.90
CA SER A 52 -17.62 2.72 -0.55
C SER A 52 -18.94 2.17 0.01
N GLU A 53 -19.44 1.08 -0.57
CA GLU A 53 -20.67 0.44 -0.09
C GLU A 53 -20.47 -0.24 1.27
N VAL A 54 -19.32 -0.84 1.52
CA VAL A 54 -18.97 -1.38 2.84
C VAL A 54 -18.96 -0.29 3.92
N VAL A 55 -18.50 0.92 3.60
CA VAL A 55 -18.57 2.07 4.52
C VAL A 55 -20.04 2.43 4.81
N ARG A 56 -20.90 2.50 3.79
CA ARG A 56 -22.33 2.75 3.97
C ARG A 56 -23.02 1.65 4.76
N LEU A 57 -22.70 0.39 4.48
CA LEU A 57 -23.19 -0.76 5.24
C LEU A 57 -22.82 -0.67 6.71
N ALA A 58 -21.56 -0.37 7.01
CA ALA A 58 -21.09 -0.20 8.38
C ALA A 58 -21.86 0.93 9.12
N GLN A 59 -22.09 2.05 8.44
CA GLN A 59 -22.89 3.16 8.98
C GLN A 59 -24.34 2.76 9.25
N ARG A 60 -25.00 2.07 8.28
CA ARG A 60 -26.40 1.61 8.42
C ARG A 60 -26.56 0.65 9.59
N CYS A 61 -25.63 -0.30 9.75
CA CYS A 61 -25.69 -1.32 10.77
C CYS A 61 -24.96 -0.93 12.07
N LYS A 62 -24.43 0.31 12.17
CA LYS A 62 -23.58 0.74 13.29
C LYS A 62 -22.43 -0.24 13.60
N ALA A 63 -21.92 -0.89 12.54
CA ALA A 63 -20.84 -1.85 12.61
C ALA A 63 -19.47 -1.18 12.47
N ARG A 64 -18.42 -1.85 12.90
CA ARG A 64 -17.04 -1.44 12.69
C ARG A 64 -16.50 -2.12 11.44
N ILE A 65 -15.54 -1.48 10.77
CA ILE A 65 -14.84 -2.06 9.63
C ILE A 65 -13.44 -2.45 10.08
N GLN A 66 -13.01 -3.64 9.69
CA GLN A 66 -11.64 -4.11 9.83
C GLN A 66 -11.13 -4.61 8.49
N TRP A 67 -10.10 -3.97 7.95
CA TRP A 67 -9.44 -4.44 6.75
C TRP A 67 -8.46 -5.58 7.09
N VAL A 68 -8.52 -6.64 6.30
CA VAL A 68 -7.67 -7.83 6.43
C VAL A 68 -6.75 -7.91 5.21
N PRO A 69 -5.49 -7.45 5.33
CA PRO A 69 -4.53 -7.51 4.24
C PRO A 69 -4.10 -8.95 3.96
N ARG A 70 -3.67 -9.22 2.74
CA ARG A 70 -3.10 -10.52 2.35
C ARG A 70 -1.61 -10.63 2.67
N ARG A 71 -0.90 -9.52 2.61
CA ARG A 71 0.56 -9.46 2.76
C ARG A 71 0.93 -8.82 4.10
N ALA A 72 2.01 -9.30 4.70
CA ALA A 72 2.44 -8.87 6.02
C ALA A 72 2.80 -7.37 6.12
N GLY A 73 3.29 -6.78 5.02
CA GLY A 73 3.71 -5.37 5.01
C GLY A 73 2.60 -4.35 4.74
N GLU A 74 1.44 -4.76 4.25
CA GLU A 74 0.41 -3.83 3.75
C GLU A 74 -0.16 -2.92 4.83
N ARG A 75 -0.47 -3.46 6.02
CA ARG A 75 -0.96 -2.63 7.12
C ARG A 75 0.08 -1.61 7.56
N GLY A 76 1.33 -2.04 7.71
CA GLY A 76 2.44 -1.14 8.05
C GLY A 76 2.66 -0.06 6.98
N GLY A 77 2.52 -0.42 5.71
CA GLY A 77 2.60 0.53 4.61
C GLY A 77 1.54 1.63 4.70
N LEU A 78 0.28 1.28 5.00
CA LEU A 78 -0.78 2.27 5.20
C LEU A 78 -0.50 3.19 6.39
N GLU A 79 -0.07 2.64 7.52
CA GLU A 79 0.27 3.42 8.71
C GLU A 79 1.50 4.33 8.47
N ALA A 80 2.42 3.92 7.61
CA ALA A 80 3.55 4.74 7.18
C ALA A 80 3.18 5.82 6.13
N GLY A 81 1.95 5.80 5.60
CA GLY A 81 1.49 6.75 4.60
C GLY A 81 1.90 6.42 3.17
N LEU A 82 2.10 5.15 2.82
CA LEU A 82 2.53 4.72 1.47
C LEU A 82 1.40 4.74 0.41
N LEU A 83 0.30 5.43 0.65
CA LEU A 83 -0.70 5.72 -0.37
C LEU A 83 -0.57 7.18 -0.84
N PRO A 84 -0.86 7.46 -2.11
CA PRO A 84 -0.68 8.80 -2.70
C PRO A 84 -1.39 9.94 -1.98
N GLY A 85 -2.45 9.65 -1.25
CA GLY A 85 -3.25 10.64 -0.51
C GLY A 85 -3.01 10.65 1.00
N LEU A 86 -2.05 9.86 1.51
CA LEU A 86 -1.80 9.71 2.93
C LEU A 86 -0.40 10.20 3.34
N LEU A 87 -0.34 10.70 4.56
CA LEU A 87 0.85 10.94 5.36
C LEU A 87 0.91 9.87 6.47
N PRO A 88 2.05 9.73 7.18
CA PRO A 88 2.17 8.83 8.31
C PRO A 88 1.00 8.92 9.30
N PHE A 89 0.63 7.77 9.86
CA PHE A 89 -0.55 7.57 10.73
C PHE A 89 -1.89 7.72 10.03
N GLY A 90 -1.95 7.47 8.70
CA GLY A 90 -3.18 7.51 7.93
C GLY A 90 -3.81 8.90 7.78
N ARG A 91 -3.04 9.96 8.04
CA ARG A 91 -3.52 11.34 7.93
C ARG A 91 -3.62 11.75 6.46
N PRO A 92 -4.69 12.44 6.04
CA PRO A 92 -4.82 12.85 4.65
C PRO A 92 -3.81 13.95 4.30
N VAL A 93 -3.22 13.85 3.11
CA VAL A 93 -2.28 14.85 2.57
C VAL A 93 -2.92 16.23 2.39
N SER A 94 -4.24 16.31 2.26
CA SER A 94 -5.01 17.56 2.19
C SER A 94 -5.10 18.32 3.52
N SER A 95 -4.83 17.68 4.67
CA SER A 95 -4.84 18.34 5.98
C SER A 95 -3.59 19.21 6.16
N ALA A 96 -3.77 20.51 6.35
CA ALA A 96 -2.68 21.45 6.62
C ALA A 96 -1.92 21.09 7.90
N ASP A 97 -2.64 20.85 9.01
CA ASP A 97 -2.05 20.48 10.30
C ASP A 97 -1.21 19.19 10.20
N ALA A 98 -1.67 18.22 9.38
CA ALA A 98 -0.93 16.98 9.17
C ALA A 98 0.41 17.23 8.45
N ARG A 99 0.42 18.10 7.43
CA ARG A 99 1.65 18.46 6.72
C ARG A 99 2.60 19.27 7.59
N GLU A 100 2.10 20.27 8.30
CA GLU A 100 2.89 21.14 9.19
C GLU A 100 3.52 20.38 10.35
N SER A 101 2.88 19.30 10.82
CA SER A 101 3.42 18.47 11.89
C SER A 101 4.62 17.60 11.48
N LEU A 102 4.92 17.53 10.17
CA LEU A 102 6.06 16.80 9.63
C LEU A 102 7.17 17.78 9.26
N ALA A 103 8.37 17.57 9.77
CA ALA A 103 9.55 18.38 9.45
C ALA A 103 10.17 17.98 8.09
N TRP A 104 9.32 17.78 7.06
CA TRP A 104 9.77 17.30 5.74
C TRP A 104 9.92 18.42 4.70
N GLY A 105 9.86 19.67 5.11
CA GLY A 105 9.86 20.81 4.19
C GLY A 105 8.50 20.97 3.51
N GLU A 106 8.50 21.34 2.23
CA GLU A 106 7.26 21.59 1.48
C GLU A 106 6.62 20.27 1.05
N ILE A 107 5.44 19.98 1.58
CA ILE A 107 4.65 18.79 1.25
C ILE A 107 3.46 19.23 0.38
N PRO A 108 3.28 18.64 -0.84
CA PRO A 108 2.12 18.92 -1.67
C PRO A 108 0.79 18.66 -0.96
N ALA A 109 -0.18 19.56 -1.13
CA ALA A 109 -1.52 19.42 -0.54
C ALA A 109 -2.44 18.49 -1.35
N THR A 110 -2.02 18.14 -2.55
CA THR A 110 -2.79 17.30 -3.47
C THR A 110 -2.26 15.87 -3.48
N ARG A 111 -3.18 14.93 -3.72
CA ARG A 111 -2.84 13.52 -3.89
C ARG A 111 -1.85 13.32 -5.04
N GLY A 112 -0.81 12.49 -4.82
CA GLY A 112 0.09 12.01 -5.87
C GLY A 112 -0.57 10.98 -6.80
N LEU A 113 0.19 10.51 -7.79
CA LEU A 113 -0.24 9.46 -8.70
C LEU A 113 -0.24 8.10 -7.99
N ASP A 114 -1.24 7.27 -8.26
CA ASP A 114 -1.19 5.84 -7.91
C ASP A 114 -0.37 5.05 -8.95
N ALA A 115 -0.16 3.74 -8.70
CA ALA A 115 0.69 2.91 -9.56
C ALA A 115 0.23 2.92 -11.02
N SER A 116 -1.07 2.79 -11.28
CA SER A 116 -1.62 2.80 -12.65
C SER A 116 -1.41 4.16 -13.31
N GLN A 117 -1.65 5.23 -12.58
CA GLN A 117 -1.43 6.60 -13.07
C GLN A 117 0.05 6.91 -13.31
N MET A 118 0.96 6.38 -12.47
CA MET A 118 2.41 6.51 -12.69
C MET A 118 2.84 5.80 -13.96
N LEU A 119 2.34 4.58 -14.22
CA LEU A 119 2.65 3.83 -15.44
C LEU A 119 2.10 4.51 -16.70
N GLU A 120 0.88 5.06 -16.63
CA GLU A 120 0.31 5.86 -17.70
C GLU A 120 1.17 7.11 -17.97
N ALA A 121 1.52 7.85 -16.90
CA ALA A 121 2.34 9.05 -16.99
C ALA A 121 3.77 8.77 -17.48
N ALA A 122 4.33 7.59 -17.19
CA ALA A 122 5.59 7.13 -17.76
C ALA A 122 5.45 6.84 -19.27
N THR A 123 4.35 6.17 -19.65
CA THR A 123 4.09 5.84 -21.06
C THR A 123 3.90 7.08 -21.95
N ASP A 124 3.31 8.15 -21.42
CA ASP A 124 3.07 9.42 -22.13
C ASP A 124 4.19 10.47 -21.91
N GLY A 125 5.27 10.12 -21.22
CA GLY A 125 6.45 10.95 -21.02
C GLY A 125 6.32 12.07 -19.98
N ARG A 126 5.23 12.12 -19.20
CA ARG A 126 5.07 13.04 -18.08
C ARG A 126 5.93 12.65 -16.87
N VAL A 127 6.13 11.36 -16.64
CA VAL A 127 7.08 10.81 -15.66
C VAL A 127 8.31 10.33 -16.43
N LYS A 128 9.44 10.95 -16.18
CA LYS A 128 10.70 10.69 -16.88
C LYS A 128 11.67 9.79 -16.11
N ALA A 129 11.48 9.70 -14.80
CA ALA A 129 12.32 8.87 -13.94
C ALA A 129 11.46 8.10 -12.94
N LEU A 130 11.87 6.86 -12.68
CA LEU A 130 11.23 6.00 -11.67
C LEU A 130 12.28 5.40 -10.74
N VAL A 131 11.91 5.30 -9.47
CA VAL A 131 12.60 4.46 -8.48
C VAL A 131 11.66 3.30 -8.13
N VAL A 132 12.07 2.09 -8.43
CA VAL A 132 11.24 0.88 -8.28
C VAL A 132 11.92 -0.08 -7.31
N GLY A 133 11.21 -0.51 -6.28
CA GLY A 133 11.73 -1.42 -5.26
C GLY A 133 10.82 -2.62 -5.03
N GLY A 134 11.37 -3.85 -5.19
CA GLY A 134 10.69 -5.10 -4.83
C GLY A 134 9.42 -5.37 -5.62
N VAL A 135 9.36 -4.99 -6.90
CA VAL A 135 8.18 -5.13 -7.76
C VAL A 135 8.33 -6.30 -8.72
N ASP A 136 7.37 -7.22 -8.71
CA ASP A 136 7.23 -8.25 -9.74
C ASP A 136 6.14 -7.81 -10.74
N LEU A 137 6.49 -7.74 -12.03
CA LEU A 137 5.56 -7.29 -13.06
C LEU A 137 4.32 -8.17 -13.18
N ARG A 138 4.42 -9.43 -12.77
CA ARG A 138 3.30 -10.39 -12.74
C ARG A 138 2.24 -10.09 -11.67
N ASP A 139 2.55 -9.19 -10.74
CA ASP A 139 1.59 -8.73 -9.73
C ASP A 139 0.57 -7.70 -10.29
N PHE A 140 0.81 -7.20 -11.51
CA PHE A 140 -0.09 -6.28 -12.20
C PHE A 140 -1.06 -7.03 -13.12
N ASP A 141 -2.23 -6.44 -13.36
CA ASP A 141 -3.24 -7.00 -14.25
C ASP A 141 -2.78 -7.03 -15.71
N ASP A 142 -1.95 -6.07 -16.13
CA ASP A 142 -1.30 -6.01 -17.46
C ASP A 142 0.22 -5.86 -17.33
N PRO A 143 0.97 -6.96 -17.23
CA PRO A 143 2.44 -6.91 -17.21
C PRO A 143 3.08 -6.33 -18.47
N ALA A 144 2.39 -6.39 -19.61
CA ALA A 144 2.92 -5.84 -20.86
C ALA A 144 2.88 -4.31 -20.86
N ALA A 145 1.81 -3.72 -20.32
CA ALA A 145 1.72 -2.28 -20.12
C ALA A 145 2.81 -1.77 -19.15
N VAL A 146 3.09 -2.55 -18.09
CA VAL A 146 4.18 -2.20 -17.14
C VAL A 146 5.54 -2.19 -17.84
N ARG A 147 5.85 -3.24 -18.63
CA ARG A 147 7.11 -3.29 -19.40
C ARG A 147 7.24 -2.09 -20.31
N LYS A 148 6.18 -1.77 -21.05
CA LYS A 148 6.15 -0.61 -21.94
C LYS A 148 6.42 0.69 -21.19
N ALA A 149 5.81 0.89 -20.02
CA ALA A 149 6.02 2.07 -19.21
C ALA A 149 7.49 2.18 -18.73
N LEU A 150 8.08 1.07 -18.26
CA LEU A 150 9.47 1.03 -17.83
C LEU A 150 10.45 1.28 -19.00
N ASP A 151 10.12 0.85 -20.22
CA ASP A 151 10.94 1.08 -21.41
C ASP A 151 10.84 2.54 -21.93
N GLN A 152 9.91 3.36 -21.43
CA GLN A 152 9.69 4.75 -21.87
C GLN A 152 10.29 5.79 -20.93
N VAL A 153 10.67 5.44 -19.70
CA VAL A 153 11.31 6.39 -18.80
C VAL A 153 12.75 6.67 -19.20
N ASP A 154 13.18 7.90 -19.04
CA ASP A 154 14.55 8.33 -19.35
C ASP A 154 15.57 7.81 -18.33
N PHE A 155 15.13 7.50 -17.10
CA PHE A 155 16.01 7.03 -16.02
C PHE A 155 15.26 6.10 -15.06
N LEU A 156 15.78 4.88 -14.87
CA LEU A 156 15.20 3.87 -14.00
C LEU A 156 16.20 3.41 -12.93
N VAL A 157 15.83 3.58 -11.67
CA VAL A 157 16.57 3.04 -10.52
C VAL A 157 15.81 1.86 -9.95
N SER A 158 16.50 0.74 -9.73
CA SER A 158 15.92 -0.46 -9.12
C SER A 158 16.56 -0.75 -7.76
N LEU A 159 15.73 -0.88 -6.72
CA LEU A 159 16.10 -1.42 -5.41
C LEU A 159 15.62 -2.87 -5.34
N GLU A 160 16.52 -3.84 -5.40
CA GLU A 160 16.10 -5.22 -5.56
C GLU A 160 17.04 -6.19 -4.82
N VAL A 161 16.46 -7.31 -4.36
CA VAL A 161 17.21 -8.40 -3.69
C VAL A 161 17.77 -9.42 -4.67
N ARG A 162 17.27 -9.45 -5.89
CA ARG A 162 17.64 -10.39 -6.95
C ARG A 162 17.39 -9.79 -8.33
N ARG A 163 17.97 -10.42 -9.36
CA ARG A 163 17.66 -10.04 -10.74
C ARG A 163 16.19 -10.26 -11.06
N SER A 164 15.61 -9.29 -11.76
CA SER A 164 14.21 -9.25 -12.17
C SER A 164 14.07 -8.53 -13.52
N GLU A 165 12.88 -8.55 -14.10
CA GLU A 165 12.59 -7.80 -15.32
C GLU A 165 12.77 -6.27 -15.14
N VAL A 166 12.67 -5.77 -13.91
CA VAL A 166 12.96 -4.37 -13.57
C VAL A 166 14.46 -4.11 -13.60
N THR A 167 15.26 -4.96 -12.94
CA THR A 167 16.73 -4.81 -12.94
C THR A 167 17.34 -4.92 -14.33
N ASP A 168 16.73 -5.72 -15.22
CA ASP A 168 17.24 -5.89 -16.60
C ASP A 168 17.04 -4.62 -17.45
N ARG A 169 16.18 -3.68 -17.01
CA ARG A 169 15.90 -2.40 -17.66
C ARG A 169 16.52 -1.19 -16.94
N ALA A 170 16.93 -1.39 -15.69
CA ALA A 170 17.37 -0.30 -14.83
C ALA A 170 18.73 0.26 -15.25
N ASP A 171 18.85 1.59 -15.26
CA ASP A 171 20.13 2.30 -15.44
C ASP A 171 21.00 2.17 -14.21
N VAL A 172 20.38 2.11 -13.01
CA VAL A 172 21.07 1.93 -11.74
C VAL A 172 20.39 0.85 -10.93
N ILE A 173 21.16 -0.11 -10.44
CA ILE A 173 20.71 -1.14 -9.53
C ILE A 173 21.34 -0.93 -8.17
N LEU A 174 20.50 -0.79 -7.13
CA LEU A 174 20.89 -0.68 -5.74
C LEU A 174 20.48 -1.97 -5.02
N PRO A 175 21.40 -2.92 -4.81
CA PRO A 175 21.09 -4.17 -4.12
C PRO A 175 20.71 -3.92 -2.67
N VAL A 176 19.58 -4.49 -2.23
CA VAL A 176 19.08 -4.34 -0.86
C VAL A 176 18.98 -5.67 -0.13
N ALA A 177 19.09 -5.62 1.20
CA ALA A 177 19.01 -6.80 2.05
C ALA A 177 17.61 -7.44 2.02
N PRO A 178 17.51 -8.77 1.87
CA PRO A 178 16.24 -9.48 2.05
C PRO A 178 15.80 -9.47 3.52
N PRO A 179 14.52 -9.81 3.83
CA PRO A 179 13.99 -9.73 5.19
C PRO A 179 14.77 -10.48 6.26
N LEU A 180 15.41 -11.61 5.93
CA LEU A 180 16.23 -12.37 6.89
C LEU A 180 17.56 -11.70 7.23
N GLU A 181 18.01 -10.77 6.41
CA GLU A 181 19.29 -10.07 6.53
C GLU A 181 19.16 -8.64 7.06
N LYS A 182 17.97 -8.27 7.53
CA LYS A 182 17.68 -6.96 8.12
C LYS A 182 16.75 -7.07 9.32
N ASN A 183 16.70 -6.05 10.14
CA ASN A 183 15.69 -5.88 11.16
C ASN A 183 14.52 -5.00 10.65
N GLY A 184 13.40 -5.05 11.32
CA GLY A 184 12.24 -4.24 10.98
C GLY A 184 11.06 -4.52 11.89
N THR A 185 9.92 -3.92 11.53
CA THR A 185 8.68 -4.13 12.27
C THR A 185 7.53 -4.23 11.28
N PHE A 186 6.77 -5.31 11.38
CA PHE A 186 5.46 -5.42 10.74
C PHE A 186 4.37 -4.84 11.65
N ILE A 187 3.34 -4.31 11.05
CA ILE A 187 2.07 -4.04 11.75
C ILE A 187 1.06 -5.06 11.24
N ASN A 188 0.54 -5.91 12.13
CA ASN A 188 -0.43 -6.91 11.74
C ASN A 188 -1.81 -6.27 11.48
N TRP A 189 -2.76 -7.06 10.96
CA TRP A 189 -4.10 -6.57 10.65
C TRP A 189 -4.88 -6.04 11.87
N GLU A 190 -4.52 -6.46 13.09
CA GLU A 190 -5.06 -5.93 14.33
C GLU A 190 -4.43 -4.58 14.76
N GLY A 191 -3.43 -4.08 14.03
CA GLY A 191 -2.68 -2.87 14.36
C GLY A 191 -1.56 -3.07 15.40
N ARG A 192 -1.16 -4.31 15.67
CA ARG A 192 -0.10 -4.61 16.64
C ARG A 192 1.27 -4.60 15.97
N LEU A 193 2.22 -3.95 16.60
CA LEU A 193 3.63 -3.98 16.20
C LEU A 193 4.21 -5.37 16.40
N ARG A 194 4.90 -5.88 15.39
CA ARG A 194 5.59 -7.17 15.36
C ARG A 194 7.02 -6.98 14.90
N PRO A 195 7.93 -6.64 15.84
CA PRO A 195 9.32 -6.48 15.49
C PRO A 195 9.94 -7.82 15.12
N PHE A 196 10.91 -7.78 14.21
CA PHE A 196 11.75 -8.91 13.85
C PHE A 196 13.20 -8.47 13.77
N GLY A 197 14.10 -9.33 14.22
CA GLY A 197 15.53 -9.11 14.16
C GLY A 197 16.16 -9.73 12.91
N GLN A 198 17.37 -9.30 12.60
CA GLN A 198 18.20 -9.89 11.58
C GLN A 198 18.55 -11.34 11.99
N ALA A 199 18.26 -12.30 11.14
CA ALA A 199 18.52 -13.73 11.37
C ALA A 199 19.83 -14.19 10.75
N ILE A 200 20.28 -13.54 9.68
CA ILE A 200 21.49 -13.86 8.93
C ILE A 200 22.37 -12.62 8.85
N ALA A 201 23.61 -12.70 9.32
CA ALA A 201 24.56 -11.61 9.20
C ALA A 201 24.87 -11.35 7.71
N SER A 202 24.76 -10.09 7.29
CA SER A 202 24.97 -9.67 5.90
C SER A 202 25.66 -8.32 5.85
N ARG A 203 26.34 -8.06 4.72
CA ARG A 203 26.86 -6.73 4.37
C ARG A 203 25.93 -5.96 3.42
N ALA A 204 24.80 -6.58 3.02
CA ALA A 204 23.83 -5.93 2.16
C ALA A 204 23.19 -4.74 2.90
N GLN A 205 23.05 -3.65 2.19
CA GLN A 205 22.40 -2.45 2.75
C GLN A 205 20.88 -2.66 2.87
N THR A 206 20.28 -2.11 3.90
CA THR A 206 18.81 -2.09 3.99
C THR A 206 18.25 -0.98 3.11
N ASP A 207 17.01 -1.11 2.65
CA ASP A 207 16.32 -0.05 1.88
C ASP A 207 16.40 1.29 2.62
N ARG A 208 16.22 1.28 3.95
CA ARG A 208 16.33 2.45 4.81
C ARG A 208 17.67 3.16 4.67
N LEU A 209 18.79 2.41 4.72
CA LEU A 209 20.13 2.98 4.62
C LEU A 209 20.43 3.49 3.20
N VAL A 210 19.87 2.85 2.18
CA VAL A 210 19.99 3.34 0.80
C VAL A 210 19.29 4.68 0.67
N PHE A 211 18.04 4.81 1.17
CA PHE A 211 17.33 6.10 1.13
C PHE A 211 18.00 7.17 1.99
N ASP A 212 18.55 6.82 3.15
CA ASP A 212 19.32 7.75 3.99
C ASP A 212 20.57 8.28 3.26
N ALA A 213 21.32 7.38 2.61
CA ALA A 213 22.47 7.78 1.81
C ALA A 213 22.09 8.69 0.64
N LEU A 214 21.02 8.35 -0.10
CA LEU A 214 20.53 9.17 -1.18
C LEU A 214 20.08 10.56 -0.68
N ALA A 215 19.36 10.62 0.43
CA ALA A 215 18.90 11.90 1.00
C ALA A 215 20.07 12.81 1.38
N ARG A 216 21.14 12.24 1.94
CA ARG A 216 22.38 13.00 2.28
C ARG A 216 23.06 13.59 1.06
N GLU A 217 23.07 12.87 -0.07
CA GLU A 217 23.61 13.43 -1.33
C GLU A 217 22.78 14.64 -1.81
N PHE A 218 21.51 14.72 -1.45
CA PHE A 218 20.66 15.88 -1.68
C PHE A 218 20.72 16.93 -0.54
N GLY A 219 21.61 16.75 0.44
CA GLY A 219 21.74 17.65 1.59
C GLY A 219 20.62 17.53 2.63
N VAL A 220 19.87 16.43 2.62
CA VAL A 220 18.79 16.15 3.58
C VAL A 220 19.24 15.08 4.57
N ASP A 221 19.15 15.36 5.86
CA ASP A 221 19.35 14.37 6.91
C ASP A 221 17.99 13.82 7.34
N LEU A 222 17.75 12.52 7.12
CA LEU A 222 16.54 11.83 7.54
C LEU A 222 16.63 11.31 8.99
N GLY A 223 17.77 11.45 9.66
CA GLY A 223 18.01 10.95 11.02
C GLY A 223 17.89 9.43 11.15
N LEU A 224 18.09 8.69 10.05
CA LEU A 224 17.88 7.24 10.02
C LEU A 224 19.10 6.43 10.38
N SER A 225 20.28 7.04 10.36
CA SER A 225 21.56 6.38 10.69
C SER A 225 21.67 6.04 12.18
N ASP A 226 21.04 6.83 13.04
CA ASP A 226 21.11 6.69 14.49
C ASP A 226 20.08 5.70 15.07
N LEU A 227 19.17 5.22 14.23
CA LEU A 227 18.24 4.15 14.58
C LEU A 227 18.99 2.81 14.60
N VAL A 228 19.88 2.65 15.57
CA VAL A 228 20.57 1.39 15.83
C VAL A 228 19.53 0.37 16.27
N SER A 229 19.65 -0.80 15.69
CA SER A 229 19.00 -2.08 15.93
C SER A 229 18.58 -2.40 17.36
#